data_bbf34132db65161c222c84a94ac48b3b
#
_entry.id   bbf34132db65161c222c84a94ac48b3b
#
_cell.length_a   1.000
_cell.length_b   1.000
_cell.length_c   1.000
_cell.angle_alpha   90.00
_cell.angle_beta   90.00
_cell.angle_gamma   90.00
#
_symmetry.space_group_name_H-M   'P 1'
#
loop_
_entity.id
_entity.type
_entity.pdbx_description
1 polymer ?
#
loop_
_entity_poly.entity_id
_entity_poly.type
_entity_poly.pdbx_seq_one_letter_code
_entity_poly.pdbx_strand_id
1 'polypeptide(L)'
;MLDDDFMEHLKSLSSSGADLELRSLGVGDGDDASNELLHFIRALSARLIARRDYELAQAWMTVFLRLHVEDVMGSEVLLGALRDWRALQERERSRLDELVGYCGGVVGFLRSPRT
;
A
#
# COMPACT_ATOMS: atom_id res chain seq x y z
N MET A 1 0.18 13.31 12.46
CA MET A 1 1.41 12.86 11.85
C MET A 1 1.41 13.16 10.37
N LEU A 2 2.58 13.51 9.84
CA LEU A 2 2.71 13.89 8.43
C LEU A 2 2.21 12.80 7.47
N ASP A 3 2.46 11.55 7.80
CA ASP A 3 2.08 10.43 6.93
C ASP A 3 0.57 10.28 6.84
N ASP A 4 -0.13 10.42 7.95
CA ASP A 4 -1.59 10.34 7.96
C ASP A 4 -2.21 11.53 7.23
N ASP A 5 -1.66 12.73 7.43
CA ASP A 5 -2.14 13.92 6.75
C ASP A 5 -1.97 13.79 5.24
N PHE A 6 -0.84 13.25 4.80
CA PHE A 6 -0.59 13.03 3.37
C PHE A 6 -1.57 12.00 2.79
N MET A 7 -1.81 10.91 3.51
CA MET A 7 -2.75 9.88 3.06
C MET A 7 -4.16 10.44 2.96
N GLU A 8 -4.60 11.21 3.94
CA GLU A 8 -5.92 11.86 3.91
C GLU A 8 -6.01 12.87 2.77
N HIS A 9 -4.91 13.59 2.50
CA HIS A 9 -4.86 14.49 1.36
C HIS A 9 -5.05 13.74 0.04
N LEU A 10 -4.36 12.62 -0.15
CA LEU A 10 -4.52 11.80 -1.35
C LEU A 10 -5.96 11.29 -1.50
N LYS A 11 -6.58 10.89 -0.41
CA LYS A 11 -7.96 10.41 -0.44
C LYS A 11 -8.94 11.50 -0.84
N SER A 12 -8.63 12.75 -0.54
CA SER A 12 -9.48 13.88 -0.89
C SER A 12 -9.39 14.29 -2.34
N LEU A 13 -8.37 13.81 -3.07
CA LEU A 13 -8.13 14.19 -4.45
C LEU A 13 -8.89 13.27 -5.42
N SER A 14 -9.17 13.80 -6.60
CA SER A 14 -9.64 12.99 -7.72
C SER A 14 -8.52 12.03 -8.17
N SER A 15 -8.86 11.05 -8.99
CA SER A 15 -7.87 10.13 -9.55
C SER A 15 -6.75 10.88 -10.26
N SER A 16 -7.10 11.92 -11.03
CA SER A 16 -6.10 12.73 -11.73
C SER A 16 -5.23 13.51 -10.76
N GLY A 17 -5.84 14.08 -9.72
CA GLY A 17 -5.10 14.84 -8.71
C GLY A 17 -4.14 13.95 -7.93
N ALA A 18 -4.58 12.76 -7.54
CA ALA A 18 -3.72 11.81 -6.86
C ALA A 18 -2.55 11.38 -7.75
N ASP A 19 -2.80 11.14 -9.03
CA ASP A 19 -1.74 10.79 -9.98
C ASP A 19 -0.69 11.89 -10.06
N LEU A 20 -1.14 13.16 -10.14
CA LEU A 20 -0.22 14.30 -10.19
C LEU A 20 0.62 14.40 -8.91
N GLU A 21 0.01 14.19 -7.77
CA GLU A 21 0.75 14.22 -6.50
C GLU A 21 1.79 13.11 -6.45
N LEU A 22 1.45 11.92 -6.89
CA LEU A 22 2.39 10.80 -6.92
C LEU A 22 3.53 11.05 -7.91
N ARG A 23 3.24 11.68 -9.05
CA ARG A 23 4.28 12.05 -10.01
C ARG A 23 5.25 13.06 -9.46
N SER A 24 4.77 13.97 -8.62
CA SER A 24 5.61 15.03 -8.06
C SER A 24 6.55 14.53 -6.96
N LEU A 25 6.34 13.33 -6.44
CA LEU A 25 7.24 12.75 -5.47
C LEU A 25 8.61 12.48 -6.10
N GLY A 26 9.66 12.77 -5.37
CA GLY A 26 11.01 12.51 -5.84
C GLY A 26 11.48 13.48 -6.91
N VAL A 27 10.75 14.58 -7.16
CA VAL A 27 11.19 15.64 -8.06
C VAL A 27 12.17 16.50 -7.31
N GLY A 28 13.43 16.32 -7.58
CA GLY A 28 14.50 17.01 -6.90
C GLY A 28 15.78 16.21 -7.06
N ASP A 29 16.84 16.66 -6.45
CA ASP A 29 18.13 16.03 -6.60
C ASP A 29 18.52 15.23 -5.35
N GLY A 30 19.13 14.09 -5.57
CA GLY A 30 19.88 13.34 -4.57
C GLY A 30 19.04 12.73 -3.46
N ASP A 31 19.52 12.89 -2.23
CA ASP A 31 18.97 12.21 -1.06
C ASP A 31 17.55 12.61 -0.72
N ASP A 32 17.19 13.87 -0.98
CA ASP A 32 15.83 14.36 -0.66
C ASP A 32 14.77 13.65 -1.50
N ALA A 33 15.05 13.45 -2.79
CA ALA A 33 14.14 12.74 -3.68
C ALA A 33 13.94 11.30 -3.22
N SER A 34 15.04 10.61 -2.90
CA SER A 34 14.99 9.24 -2.41
C SER A 34 14.24 9.15 -1.08
N ASN A 35 14.44 10.13 -0.20
CA ASN A 35 13.75 10.17 1.08
C ASN A 35 12.25 10.33 0.92
N GLU A 36 11.79 11.16 -0.01
CA GLU A 36 10.37 11.32 -0.28
C GLU A 36 9.74 10.00 -0.73
N LEU A 37 10.41 9.31 -1.65
CA LEU A 37 9.93 8.02 -2.15
C LEU A 37 9.90 6.99 -1.02
N LEU A 38 10.92 6.96 -0.19
CA LEU A 38 10.99 6.05 0.96
C LEU A 38 9.86 6.33 1.95
N HIS A 39 9.63 7.60 2.26
CA HIS A 39 8.54 7.99 3.16
C HIS A 39 7.18 7.55 2.64
N PHE A 40 6.97 7.67 1.33
CA PHE A 40 5.70 7.25 0.73
C PHE A 40 5.50 5.73 0.89
N ILE A 41 6.52 4.94 0.58
CA ILE A 41 6.43 3.47 0.74
C ILE A 41 6.14 3.12 2.20
N ARG A 42 6.81 3.76 3.13
CA ARG A 42 6.60 3.51 4.56
C ARG A 42 5.22 3.95 5.04
N ALA A 43 4.70 5.04 4.49
CA ALA A 43 3.36 5.52 4.82
C ALA A 43 2.30 4.51 4.38
N LEU A 44 2.44 3.96 3.17
CA LEU A 44 1.53 2.92 2.70
C LEU A 44 1.66 1.65 3.54
N SER A 45 2.89 1.29 3.93
CA SER A 45 3.12 0.14 4.79
C SER A 45 2.44 0.32 6.16
N ALA A 46 2.49 1.53 6.71
CA ALA A 46 1.81 1.84 7.97
C ALA A 46 0.30 1.67 7.84
N ARG A 47 -0.27 2.02 6.69
CA ARG A 47 -1.70 1.81 6.44
C ARG A 47 -2.05 0.32 6.42
N LEU A 48 -1.20 -0.52 5.84
CA LEU A 48 -1.41 -1.97 5.88
C LEU A 48 -1.37 -2.49 7.31
N ILE A 49 -0.39 -2.05 8.11
CA ILE A 49 -0.27 -2.47 9.50
C ILE A 49 -1.51 -2.05 10.29
N ALA A 50 -1.99 -0.83 10.05
CA ALA A 50 -3.18 -0.31 10.70
C ALA A 50 -4.48 -0.91 10.14
N ARG A 51 -4.39 -1.69 9.08
CA ARG A 51 -5.53 -2.30 8.38
C ARG A 51 -6.53 -1.27 7.90
N ARG A 52 -6.01 -0.16 7.40
CA ARG A 52 -6.82 0.94 6.88
C ARG A 52 -6.56 1.13 5.40
N ASP A 53 -7.63 1.33 4.65
CA ASP A 53 -7.54 1.67 3.23
C ASP A 53 -6.73 0.66 2.41
N TYR A 54 -6.92 -0.63 2.70
CA TYR A 54 -6.14 -1.70 2.07
C TYR A 54 -6.14 -1.59 0.54
N GLU A 55 -7.32 -1.47 -0.06
CA GLU A 55 -7.44 -1.41 -1.51
C GLU A 55 -6.84 -0.14 -2.09
N LEU A 56 -7.04 1.00 -1.41
CA LEU A 56 -6.45 2.26 -1.84
C LEU A 56 -4.93 2.21 -1.75
N ALA A 57 -4.38 1.64 -0.67
CA ALA A 57 -2.94 1.52 -0.52
C ALA A 57 -2.35 0.67 -1.63
N GLN A 58 -3.02 -0.43 -2.00
CA GLN A 58 -2.60 -1.29 -3.11
C GLN A 58 -2.63 -0.53 -4.44
N ALA A 59 -3.71 0.21 -4.69
CA ALA A 59 -3.84 0.98 -5.92
C ALA A 59 -2.78 2.07 -6.02
N TRP A 60 -2.56 2.81 -4.94
CA TRP A 60 -1.55 3.86 -4.92
C TRP A 60 -0.13 3.29 -5.07
N MET A 61 0.16 2.15 -4.46
CA MET A 61 1.46 1.51 -4.64
C MET A 61 1.67 1.10 -6.11
N THR A 62 0.64 0.59 -6.76
CA THR A 62 0.70 0.21 -8.17
C THR A 62 1.04 1.42 -9.05
N VAL A 63 0.35 2.55 -8.84
CA VAL A 63 0.60 3.77 -9.57
C VAL A 63 2.01 4.30 -9.28
N PHE A 64 2.37 4.31 -8.01
CA PHE A 64 3.69 4.77 -7.57
C PHE A 64 4.80 3.98 -8.26
N LEU A 65 4.69 2.67 -8.29
CA LEU A 65 5.70 1.82 -8.92
C LEU A 65 5.81 2.04 -10.41
N ARG A 66 4.69 2.31 -11.10
CA ARG A 66 4.74 2.63 -12.52
C ARG A 66 5.48 3.94 -12.78
N LEU A 67 5.27 4.92 -11.91
CA LEU A 67 5.85 6.25 -12.10
C LEU A 67 7.31 6.32 -11.72
N HIS A 68 7.72 5.52 -10.74
CA HIS A 68 9.05 5.64 -10.12
C HIS A 68 9.88 4.36 -10.21
N VAL A 69 9.56 3.48 -11.16
CA VAL A 69 10.22 2.18 -11.25
C VAL A 69 11.74 2.29 -11.38
N GLU A 70 12.22 3.24 -12.18
CA GLU A 70 13.65 3.38 -12.40
C GLU A 70 14.37 3.85 -11.14
N ASP A 71 13.77 4.80 -10.43
CA ASP A 71 14.34 5.28 -9.17
C ASP A 71 14.40 4.19 -8.12
N VAL A 72 13.33 3.41 -8.04
CA VAL A 72 13.23 2.31 -7.08
C VAL A 72 14.25 1.23 -7.41
N MET A 73 14.35 0.85 -8.67
CA MET A 73 15.30 -0.19 -9.08
C MET A 73 16.75 0.22 -8.88
N GLY A 74 17.02 1.50 -8.87
CA GLY A 74 18.36 2.03 -8.67
C GLY A 74 18.75 2.25 -7.21
N SER A 75 17.87 1.95 -6.26
CA SER A 75 18.13 2.21 -4.83
C SER A 75 17.89 0.96 -4.00
N GLU A 76 18.92 0.50 -3.29
CA GLU A 76 18.80 -0.64 -2.38
C GLU A 76 17.89 -0.33 -1.19
N VAL A 77 17.89 0.92 -0.73
CA VAL A 77 17.03 1.35 0.38
C VAL A 77 15.56 1.26 -0.03
N LEU A 78 15.22 1.74 -1.23
CA LEU A 78 13.86 1.67 -1.73
C LEU A 78 13.44 0.23 -1.99
N LEU A 79 14.31 -0.57 -2.56
CA LEU A 79 14.04 -2.00 -2.76
C LEU A 79 13.80 -2.72 -1.44
N GLY A 80 14.59 -2.39 -0.42
CA GLY A 80 14.40 -2.95 0.92
C GLY A 80 13.03 -2.60 1.50
N ALA A 81 12.62 -1.34 1.35
CA ALA A 81 11.31 -0.89 1.80
C ALA A 81 10.18 -1.60 1.04
N LEU A 82 10.35 -1.86 -0.25
CA LEU A 82 9.38 -2.61 -1.04
C LEU A 82 9.29 -4.07 -0.62
N ARG A 83 10.41 -4.68 -0.26
CA ARG A 83 10.39 -6.05 0.28
C ARG A 83 9.60 -6.11 1.59
N ASP A 84 9.78 -5.12 2.46
CA ASP A 84 9.02 -5.01 3.70
C ASP A 84 7.53 -4.84 3.41
N TRP A 85 7.19 -3.98 2.44
CA TRP A 85 5.82 -3.79 1.99
C TRP A 85 5.22 -5.13 1.52
N ARG A 86 5.97 -5.85 0.69
CA ARG A 86 5.50 -7.12 0.15
C ARG A 86 5.26 -8.15 1.25
N ALA A 87 6.14 -8.21 2.23
CA ALA A 87 5.97 -9.12 3.37
C ALA A 87 4.70 -8.78 4.16
N LEU A 88 4.45 -7.50 4.40
CA LEU A 88 3.23 -7.05 5.06
C LEU A 88 1.99 -7.37 4.23
N GLN A 89 2.06 -7.16 2.93
CA GLN A 89 0.99 -7.45 2.00
C GLN A 89 0.62 -8.93 2.03
N GLU A 90 1.62 -9.82 1.98
CA GLU A 90 1.39 -11.24 2.05
C GLU A 90 0.78 -11.66 3.38
N ARG A 91 1.24 -11.08 4.47
CA ARG A 91 0.70 -11.36 5.80
C ARG A 91 -0.78 -10.96 5.89
N GLU A 92 -1.11 -9.76 5.43
CA GLU A 92 -2.49 -9.28 5.46
C GLU A 92 -3.38 -10.08 4.51
N ARG A 93 -2.85 -10.45 3.36
CA ARG A 93 -3.56 -11.29 2.41
C ARG A 93 -3.89 -12.66 3.00
N SER A 94 -2.92 -13.29 3.66
CA SER A 94 -3.14 -14.58 4.32
C SER A 94 -4.20 -14.47 5.41
N ARG A 95 -4.15 -13.39 6.19
CA ARG A 95 -5.13 -13.16 7.24
C ARG A 95 -6.53 -13.00 6.66
N LEU A 96 -6.66 -12.24 5.56
CA LEU A 96 -7.93 -12.06 4.89
C LEU A 96 -8.46 -13.37 4.30
N ASP A 97 -7.57 -14.16 3.70
CA ASP A 97 -7.93 -15.46 3.15
C ASP A 97 -8.43 -16.40 4.25
N GLU A 98 -7.79 -16.40 5.41
CA GLU A 98 -8.24 -17.19 6.56
C GLU A 98 -9.63 -16.75 7.02
N LEU A 99 -9.87 -15.44 7.11
CA LEU A 99 -11.17 -14.92 7.51
C LEU A 99 -12.26 -15.28 6.51
N VAL A 100 -11.97 -15.14 5.23
CA VAL A 100 -12.91 -15.52 4.17
C VAL A 100 -13.23 -17.00 4.24
N GLY A 101 -12.20 -17.83 4.45
CA GLY A 101 -12.39 -19.27 4.61
C GLY A 101 -13.25 -19.61 5.81
N TYR A 102 -12.99 -18.96 6.95
CA TYR A 102 -13.80 -19.15 8.15
C TYR A 102 -15.27 -18.73 7.88
N CYS A 103 -15.49 -17.55 7.33
CA CYS A 103 -16.84 -17.07 7.03
C CYS A 103 -17.56 -17.98 6.05
N GLY A 104 -16.87 -18.48 5.03
CA GLY A 104 -17.41 -19.43 4.07
C GLY A 104 -17.83 -20.73 4.73
N GLY A 105 -17.01 -21.22 5.67
CA GLY A 105 -17.31 -22.42 6.44
C GLY A 105 -18.56 -22.25 7.31
N VAL A 106 -18.66 -21.11 7.98
CA VAL A 106 -19.83 -20.82 8.83
C VAL A 106 -21.10 -20.72 7.98
N VAL A 107 -21.05 -20.02 6.85
CA VAL A 107 -22.19 -19.90 5.95
C VAL A 107 -22.60 -21.29 5.42
N GLY A 108 -21.62 -22.09 5.03
CA GLY A 108 -21.87 -23.46 4.57
C GLY A 108 -22.55 -24.30 5.62
N PHE A 109 -22.10 -24.20 6.85
CA PHE A 109 -22.73 -24.91 7.98
C PHE A 109 -24.17 -24.48 8.18
N LEU A 110 -24.44 -23.18 8.12
CA LEU A 110 -25.79 -22.65 8.29
C LEU A 110 -26.73 -23.07 7.17
N ARG A 111 -26.20 -23.25 5.95
CA ARG A 111 -26.99 -23.70 4.80
C ARG A 111 -27.29 -25.18 4.84
N SER A 112 -26.39 -25.98 5.39
CA SER A 112 -26.53 -27.43 5.41
C SER A 112 -26.23 -27.97 6.82
N PRO A 113 -27.12 -27.67 7.79
CA PRO A 113 -26.84 -28.04 9.18
C PRO A 113 -26.87 -29.53 9.45
N ARG A 114 -27.33 -30.30 8.50
CA ARG A 114 -27.42 -31.77 8.65
C ARG A 114 -26.10 -32.46 8.34
N THR A 115 -25.17 -31.76 7.76
CA THR A 115 -23.87 -32.33 7.48
C THR A 115 -22.90 -32.00 8.58
#